data_781f801bb865f15d4c1f7ab233dc1321
#
_entry.id   781f801bb865f15d4c1f7ab233dc1321
#
_cell.length_a   1.000
_cell.length_b   1.000
_cell.length_c   1.000
_cell.angle_alpha   90.00
_cell.angle_beta   90.00
_cell.angle_gamma   90.00
#
_symmetry.space_group_name_H-M   'P 1'
#
loop_
_entity.id
_entity.type
_entity.pdbx_description
1 polymer ?
#
loop_
_entity_poly.entity_id
_entity_poly.type
_entity_poly.pdbx_seq_one_letter_code
_entity_poly.pdbx_strand_id
1 'polypeptide(L)' 'SGLGVSLFQRTKSGMHLTWAGEVFRDEVRRILSLVDDAQSRVLAAE' A
#
# COMPACT_ATOMS: atom_id res chain seq x y z
N SER A 1 -1.22 -11.79 10.24
CA SER A 1 -1.86 -11.06 9.17
C SER A 1 -2.54 -12.01 8.20
N GLY A 2 -3.51 -11.51 7.46
CA GLY A 2 -4.25 -12.32 6.49
C GLY A 2 -3.44 -12.75 5.28
N LEU A 3 -2.22 -12.23 5.13
CA LEU A 3 -1.34 -12.56 4.01
C LEU A 3 -0.39 -13.71 4.34
N GLY A 4 -0.40 -14.19 5.58
CA GLY A 4 0.49 -15.25 6.00
C GLY A 4 1.92 -14.81 6.24
N VAL A 5 2.22 -13.53 6.11
CA VAL A 5 3.53 -12.97 6.42
C VAL A 5 3.36 -11.75 7.32
N SER A 6 4.41 -11.43 8.06
CA SER A 6 4.39 -10.28 8.95
C SER A 6 4.75 -9.03 8.15
N LEU A 7 3.88 -8.02 8.21
CA LEU A 7 4.09 -6.75 7.52
C LEU A 7 4.77 -5.73 8.43
N PHE A 8 4.62 -5.89 9.74
CA PHE A 8 5.20 -4.97 10.73
C PHE A 8 6.03 -5.75 11.72
N GLN A 9 7.08 -5.13 12.21
CA GLN A 9 7.94 -5.68 13.23
C GLN A 9 8.00 -4.70 14.40
N ARG A 10 7.75 -5.21 15.61
CA ARG A 10 7.82 -4.41 16.80
C ARG A 10 9.26 -4.42 17.34
N THR A 11 9.81 -3.25 17.54
CA THR A 11 11.17 -3.09 18.07
C THR A 11 11.14 -2.16 19.27
N LYS A 12 12.28 -1.98 19.93
CA LYS A 12 12.40 -1.06 21.05
C LYS A 12 12.13 0.38 20.63
N SER A 13 12.36 0.70 19.36
CA SER A 13 12.14 2.04 18.82
C SER A 13 10.72 2.27 18.33
N GLY A 14 9.87 1.25 18.34
CA GLY A 14 8.49 1.33 17.88
C GLY A 14 8.18 0.25 16.85
N MET A 15 7.24 0.56 15.95
CA MET A 15 6.85 -0.35 14.88
C MET A 15 7.59 0.02 13.60
N HIS A 16 8.13 -0.98 12.94
CA HIS A 16 8.81 -0.80 11.67
C HIS A 16 8.26 -1.78 10.64
N LEU A 17 8.27 -1.38 9.37
CA LEU A 17 7.85 -2.26 8.28
C LEU A 17 8.91 -3.33 8.07
N THR A 18 8.45 -4.56 7.86
CA THR A 18 9.33 -5.62 7.37
C THR A 18 9.58 -5.41 5.89
N TRP A 19 10.47 -6.22 5.28
CA TRP A 19 10.67 -6.21 3.84
C TRP A 19 9.34 -6.43 3.10
N ALA A 20 8.56 -7.41 3.55
CA ALA A 20 7.26 -7.69 2.96
C ALA A 20 6.31 -6.50 3.13
N GLY A 21 6.37 -5.81 4.27
CA GLY A 21 5.56 -4.62 4.50
C GLY A 21 5.92 -3.48 3.55
N GLU A 22 7.20 -3.29 3.28
CA GLU A 22 7.64 -2.25 2.35
C GLU A 22 7.19 -2.54 0.92
N VAL A 23 7.31 -3.80 0.49
CA VAL A 23 6.84 -4.20 -0.84
C VAL A 23 5.33 -3.99 -0.95
N PHE A 24 4.59 -4.40 0.07
CA PHE A 24 3.14 -4.24 0.07
C PHE A 24 2.74 -2.76 0.01
N ARG A 25 3.41 -1.92 0.77
CA ARG A 25 3.16 -0.48 0.76
C ARG A 25 3.36 0.12 -0.63
N ASP A 26 4.44 -0.27 -1.31
CA ASP A 26 4.73 0.25 -2.65
C ASP A 26 3.67 -0.19 -3.65
N GLU A 27 3.20 -1.43 -3.54
CA GLU A 27 2.13 -1.93 -4.40
C GLU A 27 0.81 -1.22 -4.14
N VAL A 28 0.49 -0.95 -2.88
CA VAL A 28 -0.71 -0.20 -2.53
C VAL A 28 -0.66 1.20 -3.12
N ARG A 29 0.49 1.87 -3.07
CA ARG A 29 0.63 3.19 -3.66
C ARG A 29 0.36 3.16 -5.16
N ARG A 30 0.82 2.13 -5.84
CA ARG A 30 0.59 1.95 -7.27
C ARG A 30 -0.90 1.76 -7.56
N ILE A 31 -1.56 0.93 -6.76
CA ILE A 31 -3.00 0.67 -6.90
C ILE A 31 -3.80 1.95 -6.68
N LEU A 32 -3.48 2.70 -5.64
CA LEU A 32 -4.18 3.95 -5.34
C LEU A 32 -3.97 4.98 -6.44
N SER A 33 -2.79 5.02 -7.02
CA SER A 33 -2.51 5.93 -8.14
C SER A 33 -3.36 5.57 -9.36
N LEU A 34 -3.53 4.28 -9.63
CA LEU A 34 -4.38 3.82 -10.73
C LEU A 34 -5.84 4.13 -10.50
N VAL A 35 -6.30 3.99 -9.25
CA VAL A 35 -7.68 4.34 -8.90
C VAL A 35 -7.91 5.84 -9.10
N ASP A 36 -6.96 6.66 -8.68
CA ASP A 36 -7.04 8.11 -8.83
C ASP A 36 -7.11 8.50 -10.30
N ASP A 37 -6.29 7.89 -11.14
CA ASP A 37 -6.30 8.11 -12.58
C ASP A 37 -7.65 7.72 -13.19
N ALA A 38 -8.19 6.58 -12.76
CA ALA A 38 -9.47 6.09 -13.26
C ALA A 38 -10.60 7.07 -12.91
N GLN A 39 -10.60 7.58 -11.70
CA GLN A 39 -11.60 8.56 -11.28
C GLN A 39 -11.50 9.85 -12.08
N SER A 40 -10.28 10.31 -12.32
CA SER A 40 -10.05 11.52 -13.12
C SER A 40 -10.58 11.36 -14.53
N ARG A 41 -10.38 10.19 -15.13
CA ARG A 41 -10.88 9.90 -16.48
C ARG A 41 -12.39 9.85 -16.54
N VAL A 42 -13.02 9.26 -15.54
CA VAL A 42 -14.47 9.18 -15.47
C VAL A 42 -15.07 10.59 -15.34
N LEU A 43 -14.51 11.41 -14.47
CA LEU A 43 -14.98 12.77 -14.29
C LEU A 43 -14.79 13.62 -15.54
N ALA A 44 -13.70 13.41 -16.26
CA ALA A 44 -13.45 14.12 -17.51
C ALA A 44 -14.38 13.67 -18.63
N ALA A 45 -14.91 12.44 -18.55
CA ALA A 45 -15.79 11.89 -19.56
C ALA A 45 -17.23 12.38 -19.41
N GLU A 46 -17.59 12.93 -18.27
CA GLU A 46 -18.90 13.53 -18.08
C GLU A 46 -18.98 14.91 -18.75
#